data_9eeb74c1c521a6d17b52e6fb5c631939
#
_entry.id   9eeb74c1c521a6d17b52e6fb5c631939
#
_cell.length_a   1.000
_cell.length_b   1.000
_cell.length_c   1.000
_cell.angle_alpha   90.00
_cell.angle_beta   90.00
_cell.angle_gamma   90.00
#
_symmetry.space_group_name_H-M   'P 1'
#
loop_
_entity.id
_entity.type
_entity.pdbx_description
1 polymer ?
#
loop_
_entity_poly.entity_id
_entity_poly.type
_entity_poly.pdbx_seq_one_letter_code
_entity_poly.pdbx_strand_id
1 'polypeptide(L)'
;GYPYDGQDYKYNMSMKIPGCIPYVDKDDPEEDDEDVNLDPLIPHIIVSQYDYGTTQVSAGQVIDLNLSFENTSTQYDLDNIVMKITTPDGFSITSSSNTYHFDHLDVGESISKTISMQANPNAEAQSYAINIEFSFQYIANDTRKSGESSESISIPVTQPDRFSVDEIQVPTSLYVGDEYNLSINFVNKGKTQ
;
A
#
# COMPACT_ATOMS: atom_id res chain seq x y z
N GLY A 1 -34.75 -17.12 79.91
CA GLY A 1 -34.90 -18.07 78.82
C GLY A 1 -35.64 -17.37 77.67
N TYR A 2 -34.96 -17.15 76.62
CA TYR A 2 -35.61 -16.72 75.36
C TYR A 2 -36.14 -17.95 74.64
N PRO A 3 -37.39 -17.91 74.11
CA PRO A 3 -37.91 -19.08 73.35
C PRO A 3 -37.18 -19.23 72.08
N TYR A 4 -36.66 -20.42 71.82
CA TYR A 4 -36.12 -20.89 70.56
C TYR A 4 -37.32 -21.17 69.66
N ASP A 5 -37.49 -20.41 68.55
CA ASP A 5 -38.65 -20.51 67.69
C ASP A 5 -38.44 -21.53 66.52
N GLY A 6 -37.32 -22.25 66.48
CA GLY A 6 -37.12 -23.33 65.56
C GLY A 6 -37.04 -22.93 64.09
N GLN A 7 -36.83 -21.65 63.79
CA GLN A 7 -36.66 -21.21 62.38
C GLN A 7 -35.17 -21.16 62.00
N ASP A 8 -34.77 -21.95 60.98
CA ASP A 8 -33.45 -21.88 60.36
C ASP A 8 -33.36 -20.62 59.51
N TYR A 9 -32.66 -19.59 60.01
CA TYR A 9 -32.34 -18.43 59.24
C TYR A 9 -31.10 -18.71 58.41
N LYS A 10 -31.26 -18.97 57.08
CA LYS A 10 -30.16 -19.03 56.16
C LYS A 10 -29.72 -17.59 55.78
N TYR A 11 -28.59 -17.18 56.27
CA TYR A 11 -27.96 -15.93 55.87
C TYR A 11 -26.99 -16.22 54.71
N ASN A 12 -27.32 -15.76 53.51
CA ASN A 12 -26.36 -15.75 52.43
C ASN A 12 -25.44 -14.55 52.56
N MET A 13 -24.23 -14.78 53.06
CA MET A 13 -23.20 -13.76 53.14
C MET A 13 -22.22 -13.97 51.99
N SER A 14 -22.32 -13.17 50.91
CA SER A 14 -21.31 -13.18 49.86
C SER A 14 -20.18 -12.23 50.24
N MET A 15 -19.02 -12.76 50.53
CA MET A 15 -17.80 -11.99 50.78
C MET A 15 -16.90 -12.14 49.54
N LYS A 16 -16.67 -11.04 48.79
CA LYS A 16 -15.65 -11.01 47.76
C LYS A 16 -14.27 -10.94 48.40
N ILE A 17 -13.54 -12.04 48.44
CA ILE A 17 -12.14 -12.07 48.86
C ILE A 17 -11.29 -11.89 47.61
N PRO A 18 -10.43 -10.84 47.51
CA PRO A 18 -9.51 -10.70 46.39
C PRO A 18 -8.56 -11.90 46.33
N GLY A 19 -8.55 -12.61 45.21
CA GLY A 19 -7.66 -13.73 44.97
C GLY A 19 -8.27 -15.12 45.14
N CYS A 20 -9.57 -15.26 45.50
CA CYS A 20 -10.24 -16.56 45.45
C CYS A 20 -10.80 -16.82 44.05
N ILE A 21 -10.38 -17.92 43.45
CA ILE A 21 -11.01 -18.47 42.24
C ILE A 21 -12.41 -18.95 42.66
N PRO A 22 -13.48 -18.59 41.92
CA PRO A 22 -14.82 -19.10 42.21
C PRO A 22 -14.81 -20.63 42.17
N TYR A 23 -15.44 -21.28 43.17
CA TYR A 23 -15.70 -22.70 43.13
C TYR A 23 -16.68 -22.98 42.01
N VAL A 24 -16.28 -23.71 41.00
CA VAL A 24 -17.12 -24.19 39.94
C VAL A 24 -17.73 -25.51 40.41
N ASP A 25 -19.07 -25.54 40.56
CA ASP A 25 -19.81 -26.76 40.90
C ASP A 25 -19.70 -27.73 39.71
N LYS A 26 -19.20 -28.94 39.99
CA LYS A 26 -18.98 -29.94 38.93
C LYS A 26 -20.28 -30.54 38.36
N ASP A 27 -21.42 -30.16 38.94
CA ASP A 27 -22.74 -30.59 38.49
C ASP A 27 -23.48 -29.51 37.68
N ASP A 28 -22.85 -28.34 37.41
CA ASP A 28 -23.37 -27.38 36.45
C ASP A 28 -23.13 -28.00 35.05
N PRO A 29 -24.16 -28.09 34.18
CA PRO A 29 -23.95 -28.56 32.83
C PRO A 29 -22.87 -27.64 32.20
N GLU A 30 -21.79 -28.28 31.75
CA GLU A 30 -20.67 -27.61 31.12
C GLU A 30 -21.23 -26.53 30.20
N GLU A 31 -21.06 -25.24 30.57
CA GLU A 31 -21.07 -24.21 29.55
C GLU A 31 -20.04 -24.71 28.54
N ASP A 32 -20.53 -25.14 27.38
CA ASP A 32 -19.69 -25.39 26.23
C ASP A 32 -18.77 -24.16 26.14
N ASP A 33 -17.55 -24.27 26.66
CA ASP A 33 -16.45 -23.43 26.21
C ASP A 33 -16.43 -23.67 24.71
N GLU A 34 -17.22 -22.90 23.96
CA GLU A 34 -16.98 -22.76 22.55
C GLU A 34 -15.51 -22.42 22.46
N ASP A 35 -14.74 -23.43 22.11
CA ASP A 35 -13.34 -23.29 21.72
C ASP A 35 -13.38 -22.22 20.62
N VAL A 36 -13.24 -20.96 21.03
CA VAL A 36 -13.15 -19.85 20.08
C VAL A 36 -11.86 -20.13 19.32
N ASN A 37 -12.02 -20.93 18.27
CA ASN A 37 -10.97 -21.19 17.31
C ASN A 37 -10.66 -19.85 16.66
N LEU A 38 -9.85 -19.04 17.35
CA LEU A 38 -9.25 -17.86 16.80
C LEU A 38 -8.32 -18.36 15.69
N ASP A 39 -8.84 -18.41 14.48
CA ASP A 39 -7.99 -18.60 13.31
C ASP A 39 -6.82 -17.63 13.44
N PRO A 40 -5.59 -18.11 13.34
CA PRO A 40 -4.42 -17.26 13.50
C PRO A 40 -4.52 -16.11 12.51
N LEU A 41 -4.37 -14.88 13.00
CA LEU A 41 -4.39 -13.68 12.18
C LEU A 41 -3.43 -13.86 10.99
N ILE A 42 -3.94 -13.71 9.79
CA ILE A 42 -3.12 -13.76 8.59
C ILE A 42 -2.27 -12.47 8.56
N PRO A 43 -0.93 -12.56 8.49
CA PRO A 43 -0.09 -11.39 8.37
C PRO A 43 -0.32 -10.68 7.04
N HIS A 44 -0.08 -9.37 7.01
CA HIS A 44 -0.17 -8.54 5.81
C HIS A 44 1.08 -7.71 5.63
N ILE A 45 1.49 -7.54 4.37
CA ILE A 45 2.48 -6.55 3.95
C ILE A 45 1.72 -5.38 3.33
N ILE A 46 2.04 -4.16 3.78
CA ILE A 46 1.52 -2.93 3.19
C ILE A 46 2.65 -2.09 2.61
N VAL A 47 2.35 -1.25 1.62
CA VAL A 47 3.24 -0.17 1.20
C VAL A 47 3.05 0.98 2.19
N SER A 48 4.02 1.16 3.09
CA SER A 48 3.98 2.20 4.14
C SER A 48 4.35 3.58 3.60
N GLN A 49 5.20 3.64 2.57
CA GLN A 49 5.62 4.87 1.92
C GLN A 49 6.08 4.61 0.48
N TYR A 50 5.84 5.59 -0.39
CA TYR A 50 6.47 5.62 -1.72
C TYR A 50 6.83 7.04 -2.13
N ASP A 51 7.88 7.16 -2.94
CA ASP A 51 8.36 8.41 -3.52
C ASP A 51 8.97 8.15 -4.90
N TYR A 52 8.77 9.08 -5.82
CA TYR A 52 9.35 9.04 -7.17
C TYR A 52 10.02 10.36 -7.57
N GLY A 53 10.39 11.18 -6.56
CA GLY A 53 11.24 12.37 -6.69
C GLY A 53 10.56 13.59 -7.30
N THR A 54 9.25 13.52 -7.62
CA THR A 54 8.50 14.64 -8.21
C THR A 54 7.02 14.54 -7.84
N THR A 55 6.28 15.62 -7.97
CA THR A 55 4.82 15.63 -7.73
C THR A 55 4.01 15.08 -8.92
N GLN A 56 4.56 15.15 -10.13
CA GLN A 56 3.93 14.71 -11.38
C GLN A 56 5.01 14.20 -12.32
N VAL A 57 4.71 13.18 -13.08
CA VAL A 57 5.61 12.58 -14.07
C VAL A 57 5.22 13.05 -15.45
N SER A 58 6.18 13.55 -16.22
CA SER A 58 5.94 13.88 -17.63
C SER A 58 5.95 12.62 -18.51
N ALA A 59 5.06 12.57 -19.50
CA ALA A 59 5.09 11.48 -20.49
C ALA A 59 6.48 11.36 -21.14
N GLY A 60 7.05 10.14 -21.13
CA GLY A 60 8.41 9.85 -21.60
C GLY A 60 9.49 9.97 -20.53
N GLN A 61 9.18 10.48 -19.33
CA GLN A 61 10.14 10.64 -18.23
C GLN A 61 10.48 9.29 -17.60
N VAL A 62 11.75 9.10 -17.28
CA VAL A 62 12.24 8.01 -16.44
C VAL A 62 12.20 8.47 -14.99
N ILE A 63 11.73 7.62 -14.09
CA ILE A 63 11.68 7.86 -12.66
C ILE A 63 12.24 6.65 -11.91
N ASP A 64 12.72 6.91 -10.70
CA ASP A 64 13.07 5.87 -9.73
C ASP A 64 12.01 5.85 -8.64
N LEU A 65 11.14 4.84 -8.68
CA LEU A 65 10.13 4.61 -7.68
C LEU A 65 10.77 3.94 -6.47
N ASN A 66 10.84 4.66 -5.35
CA ASN A 66 11.26 4.16 -4.05
C ASN A 66 10.02 3.67 -3.30
N LEU A 67 9.93 2.39 -3.04
CA LEU A 67 8.88 1.76 -2.24
C LEU A 67 9.44 1.37 -0.89
N SER A 68 8.73 1.70 0.20
CA SER A 68 8.93 1.12 1.52
C SER A 68 7.71 0.31 1.88
N PHE A 69 7.91 -0.95 2.26
CA PHE A 69 6.84 -1.85 2.65
C PHE A 69 7.14 -2.47 4.01
N GLU A 70 6.10 -2.78 4.76
CA GLU A 70 6.15 -3.12 6.17
C GLU A 70 5.32 -4.37 6.46
N ASN A 71 5.87 -5.25 7.30
CA ASN A 71 5.12 -6.34 7.91
C ASN A 71 4.25 -5.80 9.04
N THR A 72 2.95 -5.71 8.83
CA THR A 72 2.00 -5.20 9.83
C THR A 72 1.56 -6.23 10.85
N SER A 73 2.08 -7.46 10.77
CA SER A 73 1.82 -8.48 11.78
C SER A 73 2.40 -8.06 13.13
N THR A 74 1.72 -8.43 14.20
CA THR A 74 2.19 -8.28 15.58
C THR A 74 2.71 -9.59 16.17
N GLN A 75 2.67 -10.69 15.41
CA GLN A 75 2.95 -12.04 15.90
C GLN A 75 3.86 -12.87 15.01
N TYR A 76 3.90 -12.59 13.71
CA TYR A 76 4.58 -13.47 12.74
C TYR A 76 5.61 -12.71 11.92
N ASP A 77 6.83 -13.22 11.96
CA ASP A 77 7.85 -12.87 10.97
C ASP A 77 7.50 -13.51 9.64
N LEU A 78 7.93 -12.89 8.56
CA LEU A 78 7.69 -13.34 7.20
C LEU A 78 8.97 -13.82 6.55
N ASP A 79 8.89 -14.97 5.90
CA ASP A 79 9.99 -15.59 5.17
C ASP A 79 9.66 -15.71 3.68
N ASN A 80 10.70 -15.84 2.86
CA ASN A 80 10.58 -16.15 1.43
C ASN A 80 9.58 -15.21 0.72
N ILE A 81 9.76 -13.91 0.92
CA ILE A 81 8.88 -12.88 0.39
C ILE A 81 9.21 -12.65 -1.08
N VAL A 82 8.21 -12.73 -1.93
CA VAL A 82 8.32 -12.39 -3.34
C VAL A 82 7.42 -11.19 -3.62
N MET A 83 8.01 -10.09 -4.04
CA MET A 83 7.31 -8.88 -4.49
C MET A 83 7.28 -8.84 -6.01
N LYS A 84 6.10 -8.70 -6.59
CA LYS A 84 5.91 -8.55 -8.05
C LYS A 84 5.20 -7.24 -8.34
N ILE A 85 5.72 -6.49 -9.33
CA ILE A 85 5.17 -5.21 -9.75
C ILE A 85 4.56 -5.36 -11.14
N THR A 86 3.34 -4.86 -11.29
CA THR A 86 2.62 -4.83 -12.55
C THR A 86 2.26 -3.40 -12.89
N THR A 87 2.68 -2.94 -14.07
CA THR A 87 2.42 -1.60 -14.59
C THR A 87 1.29 -1.63 -15.61
N PRO A 88 0.44 -0.60 -15.66
CA PRO A 88 -0.52 -0.41 -16.75
C PRO A 88 0.18 0.07 -18.03
N ASP A 89 -0.53 0.14 -19.15
CA ASP A 89 -0.01 0.56 -20.47
C ASP A 89 0.68 1.94 -20.47
N GLY A 90 0.41 2.77 -19.46
CA GLY A 90 1.05 4.08 -19.29
C GLY A 90 2.49 4.05 -18.76
N PHE A 91 2.98 2.92 -18.27
CA PHE A 91 4.31 2.76 -17.70
C PHE A 91 4.99 1.49 -18.18
N SER A 92 6.32 1.53 -18.24
CA SER A 92 7.19 0.38 -18.48
C SER A 92 8.26 0.30 -17.41
N ILE A 93 8.53 -0.88 -16.87
CA ILE A 93 9.63 -1.12 -15.96
C ILE A 93 10.93 -1.15 -16.78
N THR A 94 11.90 -0.32 -16.39
CA THR A 94 13.23 -0.25 -17.00
C THR A 94 14.30 -0.95 -16.17
N SER A 95 13.98 -1.32 -14.93
CA SER A 95 14.80 -2.23 -14.11
C SER A 95 14.92 -3.60 -14.78
N SER A 96 15.97 -4.37 -14.42
CA SER A 96 16.22 -5.70 -14.98
C SER A 96 15.15 -6.75 -14.66
N SER A 97 14.30 -6.49 -13.65
CA SER A 97 13.23 -7.38 -13.22
C SER A 97 12.03 -6.58 -12.71
N ASN A 98 10.85 -7.17 -12.77
CA ASN A 98 9.63 -6.74 -12.10
C ASN A 98 9.30 -7.58 -10.86
N THR A 99 10.17 -8.55 -10.54
CA THR A 99 9.98 -9.46 -9.42
C THR A 99 11.23 -9.47 -8.56
N TYR A 100 11.06 -9.37 -7.26
CA TYR A 100 12.14 -9.26 -6.27
C TYR A 100 11.88 -10.22 -5.13
N HIS A 101 12.96 -10.80 -4.60
CA HIS A 101 12.92 -11.73 -3.48
C HIS A 101 13.60 -11.10 -2.26
N PHE A 102 13.02 -11.33 -1.08
CA PHE A 102 13.56 -10.96 0.22
C PHE A 102 13.48 -12.18 1.13
N ASP A 103 14.56 -12.46 1.83
CA ASP A 103 14.67 -13.69 2.62
C ASP A 103 13.76 -13.64 3.84
N HIS A 104 13.70 -12.49 4.52
CA HIS A 104 13.07 -12.34 5.82
C HIS A 104 12.59 -10.91 6.07
N LEU A 105 11.54 -10.75 6.89
CA LEU A 105 11.00 -9.48 7.36
C LEU A 105 10.38 -9.68 8.74
N ASP A 106 11.04 -9.15 9.77
CA ASP A 106 10.60 -9.23 11.16
C ASP A 106 9.23 -8.55 11.37
N VAL A 107 8.60 -8.86 12.49
CA VAL A 107 7.37 -8.18 12.95
C VAL A 107 7.60 -6.67 13.03
N GLY A 108 6.76 -5.89 12.32
CA GLY A 108 6.83 -4.42 12.30
C GLY A 108 8.05 -3.84 11.58
N GLU A 109 8.86 -4.68 10.93
CA GLU A 109 10.00 -4.22 10.14
C GLU A 109 9.54 -3.66 8.79
N SER A 110 10.33 -2.71 8.26
CA SER A 110 10.15 -2.14 6.93
C SER A 110 11.39 -2.35 6.06
N ILE A 111 11.18 -2.72 4.81
CA ILE A 111 12.22 -2.82 3.79
C ILE A 111 11.91 -1.84 2.67
N SER A 112 12.96 -1.23 2.10
CA SER A 112 12.83 -0.33 0.95
C SER A 112 13.44 -0.94 -0.31
N LYS A 113 12.79 -0.67 -1.45
CA LYS A 113 13.26 -1.09 -2.78
C LYS A 113 13.05 0.03 -3.80
N THR A 114 14.10 0.29 -4.59
CA THR A 114 14.02 1.22 -5.73
C THR A 114 13.78 0.44 -7.02
N ILE A 115 12.84 0.92 -7.82
CA ILE A 115 12.45 0.36 -9.12
C ILE A 115 12.49 1.48 -10.15
N SER A 116 13.35 1.33 -11.17
CA SER A 116 13.38 2.28 -12.30
C SER A 116 12.27 1.94 -13.29
N MET A 117 11.51 2.95 -13.68
CA MET A 117 10.42 2.83 -14.64
C MET A 117 10.32 4.09 -15.51
N GLN A 118 9.67 3.97 -16.64
CA GLN A 118 9.46 5.06 -17.59
C GLN A 118 7.97 5.24 -17.88
N ALA A 119 7.49 6.47 -17.77
CA ALA A 119 6.19 6.82 -18.31
C ALA A 119 6.24 6.71 -19.84
N ASN A 120 5.24 6.06 -20.43
CA ASN A 120 5.16 5.93 -21.88
C ASN A 120 5.11 7.32 -22.53
N PRO A 121 5.91 7.61 -23.58
CA PRO A 121 5.85 8.91 -24.28
C PRO A 121 4.47 9.27 -24.84
N ASN A 122 3.63 8.26 -25.03
CA ASN A 122 2.25 8.40 -25.49
C ASN A 122 1.21 8.25 -24.37
N ALA A 123 1.62 8.18 -23.11
CA ALA A 123 0.70 8.09 -21.98
C ALA A 123 -0.22 9.31 -21.94
N GLU A 124 -1.50 9.10 -21.67
CA GLU A 124 -2.46 10.18 -21.49
C GLU A 124 -2.23 10.90 -20.17
N ALA A 125 -2.68 12.16 -20.09
CA ALA A 125 -2.61 12.95 -18.86
C ALA A 125 -3.70 12.44 -17.88
N GLN A 126 -3.31 11.48 -17.05
CA GLN A 126 -4.15 10.86 -16.01
C GLN A 126 -3.29 10.20 -14.95
N SER A 127 -3.93 9.73 -13.89
CA SER A 127 -3.26 8.90 -12.88
C SER A 127 -3.27 7.44 -13.29
N TYR A 128 -2.13 6.78 -13.12
CA TYR A 128 -1.92 5.37 -13.43
C TYR A 128 -1.69 4.57 -12.15
N ALA A 129 -2.43 3.48 -11.99
CA ALA A 129 -2.28 2.58 -10.87
C ALA A 129 -1.16 1.57 -11.12
N ILE A 130 -0.16 1.54 -10.25
CA ILE A 130 0.91 0.53 -10.22
C ILE A 130 0.51 -0.49 -9.16
N ASN A 131 0.36 -1.75 -9.54
CA ASN A 131 -0.02 -2.82 -8.64
C ASN A 131 1.22 -3.56 -8.13
N ILE A 132 1.25 -3.81 -6.82
CA ILE A 132 2.32 -4.51 -6.12
C ILE A 132 1.68 -5.72 -5.42
N GLU A 133 2.12 -6.90 -5.78
CA GLU A 133 1.68 -8.16 -5.21
C GLU A 133 2.80 -8.75 -4.38
N PHE A 134 2.49 -9.20 -3.18
CA PHE A 134 3.40 -9.91 -2.28
C PHE A 134 2.88 -11.32 -2.05
N SER A 135 3.76 -12.30 -2.12
CA SER A 135 3.54 -13.63 -1.60
C SER A 135 4.63 -13.95 -0.60
N PHE A 136 4.29 -14.61 0.50
CA PHE A 136 5.23 -14.87 1.59
C PHE A 136 4.85 -16.12 2.37
N GLN A 137 5.75 -16.58 3.22
CA GLN A 137 5.55 -17.69 4.15
C GLN A 137 5.70 -17.20 5.58
N TYR A 138 5.02 -17.87 6.52
CA TYR A 138 5.12 -17.61 7.95
C TYR A 138 4.84 -18.90 8.74
N ILE A 139 5.24 -18.94 10.00
CA ILE A 139 5.01 -20.09 10.88
C ILE A 139 3.93 -19.74 11.89
N ALA A 140 2.83 -20.49 11.87
CA ALA A 140 1.75 -20.38 12.84
C ALA A 140 1.41 -21.78 13.38
N ASN A 141 1.38 -21.94 14.72
CA ASN A 141 1.14 -23.20 15.39
C ASN A 141 2.09 -24.31 14.89
N ASP A 142 3.38 -24.03 14.86
CA ASP A 142 4.45 -24.90 14.36
C ASP A 142 4.26 -25.41 12.92
N THR A 143 3.39 -24.77 12.17
CA THR A 143 3.10 -25.13 10.78
C THR A 143 3.44 -23.96 9.86
N ARG A 144 4.16 -24.27 8.76
CA ARG A 144 4.45 -23.31 7.70
C ARG A 144 3.20 -23.05 6.88
N LYS A 145 2.82 -21.78 6.78
CA LYS A 145 1.68 -21.29 6.00
C LYS A 145 2.16 -20.30 4.94
N SER A 146 1.33 -20.05 3.95
CA SER A 146 1.55 -19.02 2.93
C SER A 146 0.50 -17.94 3.04
N GLY A 147 0.90 -16.70 2.76
CA GLY A 147 0.03 -15.54 2.68
C GLY A 147 0.32 -14.72 1.43
N GLU A 148 -0.62 -13.87 1.10
CA GLU A 148 -0.54 -12.93 -0.02
C GLU A 148 -1.07 -11.57 0.42
N SER A 149 -0.49 -10.49 -0.14
CA SER A 149 -0.99 -9.12 0.01
C SER A 149 -0.93 -8.42 -1.33
N SER A 150 -1.84 -7.50 -1.58
CA SER A 150 -1.90 -6.73 -2.82
C SER A 150 -2.15 -5.27 -2.51
N GLU A 151 -1.30 -4.41 -3.04
CA GLU A 151 -1.31 -2.97 -2.86
C GLU A 151 -1.35 -2.26 -4.21
N SER A 152 -1.86 -1.04 -4.23
CA SER A 152 -1.90 -0.21 -5.43
C SER A 152 -1.53 1.22 -5.10
N ILE A 153 -0.55 1.77 -5.81
CA ILE A 153 -0.16 3.17 -5.71
C ILE A 153 -0.54 3.91 -6.99
N SER A 154 -0.75 5.22 -6.89
CA SER A 154 -1.18 6.04 -8.01
C SER A 154 -0.12 7.09 -8.37
N ILE A 155 0.29 7.10 -9.66
CA ILE A 155 1.28 8.04 -10.18
C ILE A 155 0.61 8.92 -11.24
N PRO A 156 0.48 10.24 -11.02
CA PRO A 156 -0.07 11.16 -12.01
C PRO A 156 0.93 11.43 -13.13
N VAL A 157 0.46 11.29 -14.36
CA VAL A 157 1.22 11.61 -15.58
C VAL A 157 0.64 12.85 -16.22
N THR A 158 1.51 13.72 -16.69
CA THR A 158 1.18 14.91 -17.47
C THR A 158 1.79 14.85 -18.86
N GLN A 159 1.10 15.42 -19.83
CA GLN A 159 1.65 15.61 -21.17
C GLN A 159 2.39 16.96 -21.22
N PRO A 160 3.66 17.00 -21.65
CA PRO A 160 4.31 18.25 -21.90
C PRO A 160 3.65 18.96 -23.10
N ASP A 161 3.49 20.29 -22.98
CA ASP A 161 3.04 21.12 -24.10
C ASP A 161 4.03 21.01 -25.25
N ARG A 162 3.56 20.56 -26.40
CA ARG A 162 4.37 20.43 -27.61
C ARG A 162 3.87 21.39 -28.66
N PHE A 163 4.56 22.53 -28.76
CA PHE A 163 4.33 23.47 -29.82
C PHE A 163 5.51 23.44 -30.80
N SER A 164 5.24 23.53 -32.09
CA SER A 164 6.23 23.93 -33.07
C SER A 164 5.85 25.30 -33.65
N VAL A 165 6.86 26.13 -33.80
CA VAL A 165 6.75 27.42 -34.48
C VAL A 165 7.50 27.26 -35.81
N ASP A 166 6.86 27.55 -36.90
CA ASP A 166 7.52 27.56 -38.21
C ASP A 166 8.58 28.67 -38.27
N GLU A 167 9.51 28.56 -39.22
CA GLU A 167 10.51 29.61 -39.45
C GLU A 167 9.84 30.91 -39.77
N ILE A 168 10.17 31.96 -39.00
CA ILE A 168 9.60 33.29 -39.18
C ILE A 168 10.25 33.92 -40.40
N GLN A 169 9.46 34.13 -41.43
CA GLN A 169 9.91 34.82 -42.65
C GLN A 169 9.95 36.31 -42.39
N VAL A 170 11.13 36.90 -42.34
CA VAL A 170 11.34 38.36 -42.22
C VAL A 170 11.92 38.88 -43.55
N PRO A 171 11.54 40.10 -43.99
CA PRO A 171 12.15 40.68 -45.18
C PRO A 171 13.65 40.95 -44.95
N THR A 172 14.41 40.81 -45.98
CA THR A 172 15.87 41.04 -45.99
C THR A 172 16.27 42.49 -45.78
N SER A 173 15.34 43.42 -45.97
CA SER A 173 15.54 44.85 -45.74
C SER A 173 14.21 45.53 -45.35
N LEU A 174 14.28 46.42 -44.35
CA LEU A 174 13.19 47.26 -43.88
C LEU A 174 13.68 48.73 -43.86
N TYR A 175 12.83 49.66 -44.25
CA TYR A 175 13.12 51.10 -44.21
C TYR A 175 12.39 51.71 -43.01
N VAL A 176 12.94 52.80 -42.49
CA VAL A 176 12.32 53.55 -41.38
C VAL A 176 10.98 54.12 -41.83
N GLY A 177 9.91 53.69 -41.16
CA GLY A 177 8.53 54.13 -41.47
C GLY A 177 7.71 53.10 -42.25
N ASP A 178 8.29 51.96 -42.67
CA ASP A 178 7.54 50.90 -43.31
C ASP A 178 6.71 50.12 -42.30
N GLU A 179 5.48 49.76 -42.66
CA GLU A 179 4.65 48.81 -41.91
C GLU A 179 4.81 47.43 -42.49
N TYR A 180 5.04 46.45 -41.61
CA TYR A 180 5.23 45.08 -41.99
C TYR A 180 4.38 44.12 -41.18
N ASN A 181 3.71 43.19 -41.86
CA ASN A 181 2.90 42.14 -41.23
C ASN A 181 3.78 40.90 -40.98
N LEU A 182 3.98 40.57 -39.71
CA LEU A 182 4.67 39.36 -39.30
C LEU A 182 3.65 38.23 -39.06
N SER A 183 3.74 37.16 -39.84
CA SER A 183 2.92 35.94 -39.60
C SER A 183 3.72 34.88 -38.87
N ILE A 184 3.20 34.43 -37.74
CA ILE A 184 3.81 33.35 -36.94
C ILE A 184 2.81 32.19 -36.88
N ASN A 185 3.17 31.05 -37.44
CA ASN A 185 2.36 29.84 -37.38
C ASN A 185 2.72 29.01 -36.17
N PHE A 186 1.74 28.73 -35.33
CA PHE A 186 1.87 27.82 -34.20
C PHE A 186 1.13 26.52 -34.52
N VAL A 187 1.81 25.39 -34.31
CA VAL A 187 1.19 24.07 -34.44
C VAL A 187 1.26 23.38 -33.10
N ASN A 188 0.08 23.06 -32.53
CA ASN A 188 0.00 22.20 -31.34
C ASN A 188 0.24 20.74 -31.78
N LYS A 189 1.33 20.17 -31.31
CA LYS A 189 1.68 18.74 -31.50
C LYS A 189 1.39 17.89 -30.26
N GLY A 190 0.80 18.47 -29.23
CA GLY A 190 0.31 17.75 -28.06
C GLY A 190 -0.94 16.91 -28.38
N LYS A 191 -1.22 15.89 -27.59
CA LYS A 191 -2.42 15.05 -27.72
C LYS A 191 -3.69 15.67 -27.13
N THR A 192 -3.55 16.58 -26.20
CA THR A 192 -4.68 17.33 -25.59
C THR A 192 -4.91 18.63 -26.32
N GLN A 193 -6.13 18.84 -26.78
CA GLN A 193 -6.61 20.11 -27.32
C GLN A 193 -7.14 20.96 -26.17
#